data_8d91bfb0d2f222db4209bf52511843ce
#
_entry.id   8d91bfb0d2f222db4209bf52511843ce
#
_cell.length_a   1.000
_cell.length_b   1.000
_cell.length_c   1.000
_cell.angle_alpha   90.00
_cell.angle_beta   90.00
_cell.angle_gamma   90.00
#
_symmetry.space_group_name_H-M   'P 1'
#
loop_
_entity.id
_entity.type
_entity.pdbx_description
1 polymer ?
#
loop_
_entity_poly.entity_id
_entity_poly.type
_entity_poly.pdbx_seq_one_letter_code
_entity_poly.pdbx_strand_id
1 'polypeptide(L)'
;MSIRKQYDSDLEALKTALVEMGQNAAEAVENALEALCTADTAAAQKIVQGDDRINNMERDIEHRCMTLLLRQQPVAGDLRHISTAMKVVTDIERMGDHASDIAEIIPHLVTVRKEGDPAVSQAIAMGRKAYQMILDAMDALTAEDEIAARRVITADDAVDYDFNAIKHTLAQEIAADPAKVDAALDLLMVIKYLERIGDHAVNVAEWVQFVRTGRYKDESMF
;
A
#
# COMPACT_ATOMS: atom_id res chain seq x y z
N MET A 1 -17.25 19.51 28.37
CA MET A 1 -17.65 18.60 27.26
C MET A 1 -18.11 17.27 27.87
N SER A 2 -19.16 16.64 27.34
CA SER A 2 -19.54 15.28 27.79
C SER A 2 -18.42 14.30 27.38
N ILE A 3 -18.11 13.32 28.24
CA ILE A 3 -17.10 12.27 27.99
C ILE A 3 -17.35 11.59 26.62
N ARG A 4 -18.61 11.31 26.28
CA ARG A 4 -18.99 10.72 24.98
C ARG A 4 -18.66 11.62 23.80
N LYS A 5 -18.89 12.93 23.88
CA LYS A 5 -18.54 13.86 22.80
C LYS A 5 -17.03 13.94 22.54
N GLN A 6 -16.24 13.84 23.59
CA GLN A 6 -14.78 13.79 23.46
C GLN A 6 -14.34 12.50 22.75
N TYR A 7 -14.92 11.37 23.14
CA TYR A 7 -14.62 10.08 22.52
C TYR A 7 -14.98 10.05 21.03
N ASP A 8 -16.17 10.54 20.67
CA ASP A 8 -16.60 10.63 19.26
C ASP A 8 -15.63 11.50 18.44
N SER A 9 -15.15 12.62 19.02
CA SER A 9 -14.13 13.48 18.40
C SER A 9 -12.78 12.79 18.24
N ASP A 10 -12.36 11.98 19.21
CA ASP A 10 -11.09 11.24 19.16
C ASP A 10 -11.14 10.12 18.11
N LEU A 11 -12.30 9.46 17.91
CA LEU A 11 -12.52 8.50 16.83
C LEU A 11 -12.46 9.14 15.44
N GLU A 12 -13.07 10.31 15.26
CA GLU A 12 -12.99 11.05 13.99
C GLU A 12 -11.55 11.51 13.71
N ALA A 13 -10.81 11.93 14.73
CA ALA A 13 -9.39 12.26 14.59
C ALA A 13 -8.53 11.05 14.21
N LEU A 14 -8.88 9.85 14.70
CA LEU A 14 -8.22 8.59 14.30
C LEU A 14 -8.48 8.27 12.82
N LYS A 15 -9.75 8.38 12.36
CA LYS A 15 -10.11 8.18 10.94
C LYS A 15 -9.37 9.15 10.03
N THR A 16 -9.32 10.42 10.41
CA THR A 16 -8.61 11.45 9.65
C THR A 16 -7.12 11.12 9.52
N ALA A 17 -6.48 10.70 10.61
CA ALA A 17 -5.06 10.33 10.60
C ALA A 17 -4.77 9.12 9.69
N LEU A 18 -5.66 8.10 9.66
CA LEU A 18 -5.53 6.98 8.73
C LEU A 18 -5.64 7.41 7.27
N VAL A 19 -6.60 8.29 6.95
CA VAL A 19 -6.75 8.82 5.58
C VAL A 19 -5.50 9.60 5.16
N GLU A 20 -5.00 10.46 6.04
CA GLU A 20 -3.76 11.21 5.80
C GLU A 20 -2.56 10.28 5.55
N MET A 21 -2.42 9.23 6.35
CA MET A 21 -1.35 8.24 6.18
C MET A 21 -1.49 7.49 4.85
N GLY A 22 -2.70 7.05 4.49
CA GLY A 22 -2.98 6.41 3.20
C GLY A 22 -2.66 7.31 2.01
N GLN A 23 -2.95 8.61 2.10
CA GLN A 23 -2.57 9.59 1.07
C GLN A 23 -1.05 9.72 0.94
N ASN A 24 -0.30 9.74 2.05
CA ASN A 24 1.16 9.78 2.01
C ASN A 24 1.76 8.50 1.41
N ALA A 25 1.23 7.33 1.72
CA ALA A 25 1.67 6.07 1.12
C ALA A 25 1.37 6.04 -0.39
N ALA A 26 0.18 6.46 -0.82
CA ALA A 26 -0.16 6.57 -2.23
C ALA A 26 0.76 7.54 -2.97
N GLU A 27 1.05 8.73 -2.39
CA GLU A 27 1.99 9.70 -2.95
C GLU A 27 3.40 9.12 -3.09
N ALA A 28 3.88 8.34 -2.11
CA ALA A 28 5.18 7.68 -2.17
C ALA A 28 5.24 6.67 -3.34
N VAL A 29 4.19 5.87 -3.54
CA VAL A 29 4.09 4.92 -4.64
C VAL A 29 4.04 5.66 -6.00
N GLU A 30 3.23 6.70 -6.13
CA GLU A 30 3.15 7.50 -7.35
C GLU A 30 4.50 8.12 -7.71
N ASN A 31 5.17 8.72 -6.73
CA ASN A 31 6.49 9.31 -6.90
C ASN A 31 7.55 8.26 -7.30
N ALA A 32 7.50 7.04 -6.75
CA ALA A 32 8.40 5.95 -7.12
C ALA A 32 8.18 5.51 -8.58
N LEU A 33 6.91 5.42 -9.03
CA LEU A 33 6.58 5.11 -10.41
C LEU A 33 7.02 6.22 -11.37
N GLU A 34 6.89 7.48 -10.97
CA GLU A 34 7.35 8.61 -11.78
C GLU A 34 8.88 8.65 -11.87
N ALA A 35 9.59 8.45 -10.75
CA ALA A 35 11.04 8.37 -10.72
C ALA A 35 11.57 7.20 -11.58
N LEU A 36 10.88 6.05 -11.57
CA LEU A 36 11.19 4.91 -12.44
C LEU A 36 10.93 5.25 -13.93
N CYS A 37 9.84 5.94 -14.24
CA CYS A 37 9.46 6.33 -15.59
C CYS A 37 10.44 7.34 -16.21
N THR A 38 10.87 8.31 -15.41
CA THR A 38 11.75 9.42 -15.84
C THR A 38 13.23 9.15 -15.60
N ALA A 39 13.57 7.99 -15.00
CA ALA A 39 14.93 7.65 -14.59
C ALA A 39 15.54 8.71 -13.63
N ASP A 40 14.70 9.34 -12.79
CA ASP A 40 15.13 10.39 -11.86
C ASP A 40 15.63 9.79 -10.53
N THR A 41 16.96 9.60 -10.46
CA THR A 41 17.63 9.07 -9.27
C THR A 41 17.59 10.05 -8.07
N ALA A 42 17.48 11.36 -8.33
CA ALA A 42 17.38 12.34 -7.25
C ALA A 42 15.98 12.34 -6.62
N ALA A 43 14.94 12.16 -7.42
CA ALA A 43 13.58 11.92 -6.90
C ALA A 43 13.52 10.61 -6.11
N ALA A 44 14.08 9.52 -6.62
CA ALA A 44 14.17 8.25 -5.91
C ALA A 44 14.83 8.39 -4.52
N GLN A 45 15.95 9.10 -4.43
CA GLN A 45 16.64 9.32 -3.16
C GLN A 45 15.79 10.11 -2.14
N LYS A 46 14.94 11.03 -2.61
CA LYS A 46 14.01 11.77 -1.71
C LYS A 46 12.92 10.87 -1.15
N ILE A 47 12.45 9.89 -1.92
CA ILE A 47 11.45 8.92 -1.45
C ILE A 47 12.03 8.11 -0.29
N VAL A 48 13.22 7.54 -0.47
CA VAL A 48 13.93 6.80 0.59
C VAL A 48 14.13 7.64 1.86
N GLN A 49 14.50 8.91 1.71
CA GLN A 49 14.67 9.82 2.86
C GLN A 49 13.34 10.22 3.53
N GLY A 50 12.23 10.15 2.81
CA GLY A 50 10.91 10.53 3.28
C GLY A 50 10.15 9.43 4.02
N ASP A 51 10.66 8.20 4.01
CA ASP A 51 10.01 7.02 4.58
C ASP A 51 9.72 7.15 6.09
N ASP A 52 10.63 7.73 6.86
CA ASP A 52 10.44 8.01 8.29
C ASP A 52 9.11 8.72 8.63
N ARG A 53 8.53 9.47 7.68
CA ARG A 53 7.27 10.17 7.90
C ARG A 53 6.10 9.21 8.08
N ILE A 54 5.98 8.20 7.21
CA ILE A 54 4.91 7.18 7.26
C ILE A 54 5.07 6.34 8.52
N ASN A 55 6.30 5.94 8.85
CA ASN A 55 6.64 5.18 10.05
C ASN A 55 6.28 5.93 11.35
N ASN A 56 6.48 7.25 11.38
CA ASN A 56 6.05 8.08 12.51
C ASN A 56 4.53 8.20 12.60
N MET A 57 3.83 8.30 11.46
CA MET A 57 2.36 8.33 11.44
C MET A 57 1.77 7.01 11.94
N GLU A 58 2.36 5.86 11.59
CA GLU A 58 1.97 4.54 12.12
C GLU A 58 2.01 4.56 13.65
N ARG A 59 3.15 4.91 14.24
CA ARG A 59 3.34 4.95 15.71
C ARG A 59 2.33 5.87 16.41
N ASP A 60 2.06 7.04 15.81
CA ASP A 60 1.10 7.99 16.36
C ASP A 60 -0.34 7.44 16.32
N ILE A 61 -0.72 6.75 15.24
CA ILE A 61 -2.03 6.12 15.08
C ILE A 61 -2.18 4.96 16.06
N GLU A 62 -1.18 4.09 16.19
CA GLU A 62 -1.17 3.01 17.19
C GLU A 62 -1.32 3.55 18.61
N HIS A 63 -0.58 4.61 18.94
CA HIS A 63 -0.68 5.25 20.26
C HIS A 63 -2.10 5.82 20.51
N ARG A 64 -2.74 6.42 19.52
CA ARG A 64 -4.14 6.89 19.60
C ARG A 64 -5.10 5.74 19.81
N CYS A 65 -4.96 4.62 19.09
CA CYS A 65 -5.77 3.41 19.27
C CYS A 65 -5.66 2.87 20.70
N MET A 66 -4.44 2.71 21.22
CA MET A 66 -4.21 2.27 22.59
C MET A 66 -4.79 3.23 23.62
N THR A 67 -4.70 4.53 23.39
CA THR A 67 -5.27 5.55 24.29
C THR A 67 -6.79 5.46 24.33
N LEU A 68 -7.46 5.26 23.18
CA LEU A 68 -8.91 5.07 23.10
C LEU A 68 -9.36 3.82 23.84
N LEU A 69 -8.64 2.70 23.70
CA LEU A 69 -8.93 1.46 24.42
C LEU A 69 -8.78 1.61 25.94
N LEU A 70 -7.74 2.31 26.41
CA LEU A 70 -7.45 2.47 27.84
C LEU A 70 -8.39 3.44 28.55
N ARG A 71 -8.79 4.53 27.87
CA ARG A 71 -9.56 5.61 28.52
C ARG A 71 -11.06 5.37 28.54
N GLN A 72 -11.54 4.58 27.63
CA GLN A 72 -12.98 4.36 27.46
C GLN A 72 -13.23 2.86 27.25
N GLN A 73 -14.30 2.34 27.79
CA GLN A 73 -14.75 0.97 27.51
C GLN A 73 -15.53 1.00 26.17
N PRO A 74 -14.85 0.78 25.01
CA PRO A 74 -15.53 0.88 23.71
C PRO A 74 -16.59 -0.22 23.60
N VAL A 75 -17.78 0.14 23.09
CA VAL A 75 -18.82 -0.84 22.75
C VAL A 75 -18.46 -1.55 21.43
N ALA A 76 -19.13 -2.65 21.14
CA ALA A 76 -18.77 -3.55 20.03
C ALA A 76 -18.50 -2.85 18.68
N GLY A 77 -19.28 -1.82 18.32
CA GLY A 77 -19.06 -1.05 17.11
C GLY A 77 -17.76 -0.25 17.14
N ASP A 78 -17.55 0.52 18.22
CA ASP A 78 -16.35 1.34 18.40
C ASP A 78 -15.09 0.47 18.45
N LEU A 79 -15.17 -0.71 19.10
CA LEU A 79 -14.07 -1.68 19.15
C LEU A 79 -13.67 -2.18 17.78
N ARG A 80 -14.63 -2.42 16.87
CA ARG A 80 -14.32 -2.83 15.49
C ARG A 80 -13.56 -1.75 14.73
N HIS A 81 -13.95 -0.47 14.86
CA HIS A 81 -13.23 0.64 14.23
C HIS A 81 -11.79 0.75 14.73
N ILE A 82 -11.58 0.69 16.05
CA ILE A 82 -10.23 0.77 16.64
C ILE A 82 -9.39 -0.45 16.22
N SER A 83 -9.96 -1.67 16.25
CA SER A 83 -9.27 -2.89 15.84
C SER A 83 -8.89 -2.85 14.35
N THR A 84 -9.78 -2.34 13.49
CA THR A 84 -9.50 -2.14 12.07
C THR A 84 -8.37 -1.13 11.88
N ALA A 85 -8.42 0.02 12.58
CA ALA A 85 -7.37 1.02 12.50
C ALA A 85 -5.98 0.45 12.85
N MET A 86 -5.88 -0.35 13.93
CA MET A 86 -4.63 -1.02 14.35
C MET A 86 -4.09 -2.02 13.32
N LYS A 87 -4.94 -2.58 12.48
CA LYS A 87 -4.53 -3.53 11.44
C LYS A 87 -4.17 -2.83 10.14
N VAL A 88 -5.04 -1.93 9.72
CA VAL A 88 -4.88 -1.17 8.47
C VAL A 88 -3.65 -0.27 8.51
N VAL A 89 -3.30 0.29 9.67
CA VAL A 89 -2.12 1.16 9.81
C VAL A 89 -0.84 0.46 9.40
N THR A 90 -0.67 -0.81 9.76
CA THR A 90 0.50 -1.60 9.36
C THR A 90 0.49 -1.93 7.87
N ASP A 91 -0.68 -2.23 7.28
CA ASP A 91 -0.77 -2.43 5.82
C ASP A 91 -0.41 -1.16 5.04
N ILE A 92 -0.83 0.02 5.52
CA ILE A 92 -0.47 1.31 4.91
C ILE A 92 1.03 1.60 5.03
N GLU A 93 1.64 1.33 6.19
CA GLU A 93 3.09 1.46 6.39
C GLU A 93 3.85 0.60 5.40
N ARG A 94 3.45 -0.68 5.24
CA ARG A 94 4.07 -1.59 4.27
C ARG A 94 3.97 -1.12 2.81
N MET A 95 2.90 -0.43 2.43
CA MET A 95 2.83 0.18 1.09
C MET A 95 3.89 1.28 0.93
N GLY A 96 4.12 2.09 1.97
CA GLY A 96 5.18 3.10 2.00
C GLY A 96 6.58 2.48 1.94
N ASP A 97 6.85 1.48 2.78
CA ASP A 97 8.09 0.71 2.78
C ASP A 97 8.42 0.19 1.37
N HIS A 98 7.44 -0.43 0.70
CA HIS A 98 7.65 -0.97 -0.64
C HIS A 98 7.86 0.12 -1.71
N ALA A 99 7.30 1.30 -1.54
CA ALA A 99 7.62 2.44 -2.41
C ALA A 99 9.08 2.88 -2.23
N SER A 100 9.58 2.88 -0.98
CA SER A 100 10.99 3.14 -0.65
C SER A 100 11.90 2.05 -1.20
N ASP A 101 11.55 0.77 -1.03
CA ASP A 101 12.28 -0.38 -1.61
C ASP A 101 12.43 -0.26 -3.14
N ILE A 102 11.35 0.13 -3.84
CA ILE A 102 11.39 0.37 -5.29
C ILE A 102 12.35 1.53 -5.62
N ALA A 103 12.27 2.62 -4.84
CA ALA A 103 13.11 3.79 -5.05
C ALA A 103 14.61 3.48 -4.85
N GLU A 104 14.97 2.59 -3.93
CA GLU A 104 16.35 2.15 -3.71
C GLU A 104 16.94 1.42 -4.91
N ILE A 105 16.11 0.71 -5.69
CA ILE A 105 16.56 -0.05 -6.87
C ILE A 105 16.77 0.85 -8.09
N ILE A 106 16.02 1.95 -8.21
CA ILE A 106 16.02 2.82 -9.40
C ILE A 106 17.42 3.27 -9.82
N PRO A 107 18.34 3.75 -8.93
CA PRO A 107 19.67 4.20 -9.34
C PRO A 107 20.49 3.15 -10.06
N HIS A 108 20.40 1.88 -9.66
CA HIS A 108 21.09 0.79 -10.35
C HIS A 108 20.38 0.43 -11.66
N LEU A 109 19.06 0.30 -11.64
CA LEU A 109 18.25 -0.09 -12.79
C LEU A 109 18.45 0.87 -13.99
N VAL A 110 18.56 2.17 -13.74
CA VAL A 110 18.80 3.21 -14.75
C VAL A 110 20.16 3.03 -15.45
N THR A 111 21.17 2.48 -14.77
CA THR A 111 22.49 2.25 -15.36
C THR A 111 22.54 1.04 -16.30
N VAL A 112 21.65 0.06 -16.09
CA VAL A 112 21.68 -1.25 -16.77
C VAL A 112 20.53 -1.45 -17.78
N ARG A 113 19.46 -0.65 -17.70
CA ARG A 113 18.34 -0.65 -18.64
C ARG A 113 18.27 0.65 -19.44
N LYS A 114 17.84 0.55 -20.69
CA LYS A 114 17.71 1.70 -21.58
C LYS A 114 16.39 2.43 -21.36
N GLU A 115 16.39 3.72 -21.62
CA GLU A 115 15.15 4.50 -21.71
C GLU A 115 14.18 3.85 -22.75
N GLY A 116 12.90 3.75 -22.38
CA GLY A 116 11.87 3.11 -23.22
C GLY A 116 11.90 1.58 -23.21
N ASP A 117 12.59 0.94 -22.24
CA ASP A 117 12.58 -0.51 -22.10
C ASP A 117 11.14 -1.05 -21.92
N PRO A 118 10.69 -1.99 -22.77
CA PRO A 118 9.32 -2.48 -22.71
C PRO A 118 8.95 -3.15 -21.37
N ALA A 119 9.89 -3.85 -20.71
CA ALA A 119 9.63 -4.50 -19.45
C ALA A 119 9.46 -3.48 -18.31
N VAL A 120 10.23 -2.39 -18.32
CA VAL A 120 10.05 -1.25 -17.39
C VAL A 120 8.70 -0.58 -17.62
N SER A 121 8.31 -0.38 -18.90
CA SER A 121 7.00 0.20 -19.23
C SER A 121 5.83 -0.67 -18.74
N GLN A 122 5.97 -1.99 -18.82
CA GLN A 122 4.98 -2.94 -18.28
C GLN A 122 4.94 -2.89 -16.75
N ALA A 123 6.10 -2.81 -16.09
CA ALA A 123 6.16 -2.65 -14.62
C ALA A 123 5.48 -1.36 -14.16
N ILE A 124 5.68 -0.24 -14.85
CA ILE A 124 5.00 1.02 -14.57
C ILE A 124 3.48 0.89 -14.76
N ALA A 125 3.03 0.21 -15.82
CA ALA A 125 1.60 -0.03 -16.05
C ALA A 125 0.96 -0.89 -14.95
N MET A 126 1.66 -1.94 -14.49
CA MET A 126 1.28 -2.75 -13.34
C MET A 126 1.21 -1.89 -12.06
N GLY A 127 2.24 -1.07 -11.81
CA GLY A 127 2.31 -0.19 -10.65
C GLY A 127 1.16 0.83 -10.59
N ARG A 128 0.72 1.35 -11.73
CA ARG A 128 -0.46 2.23 -11.79
C ARG A 128 -1.75 1.52 -11.37
N LYS A 129 -1.88 0.22 -11.62
CA LYS A 129 -3.02 -0.58 -11.12
C LYS A 129 -2.93 -0.72 -9.60
N ALA A 130 -1.77 -1.08 -9.05
CA ALA A 130 -1.57 -1.17 -7.61
C ALA A 130 -1.81 0.19 -6.90
N TYR A 131 -1.34 1.29 -7.47
CA TYR A 131 -1.62 2.65 -7.02
C TYR A 131 -3.14 2.95 -6.95
N GLN A 132 -3.88 2.61 -8.02
CA GLN A 132 -5.32 2.79 -8.04
C GLN A 132 -6.02 1.95 -6.97
N MET A 133 -5.53 0.73 -6.70
CA MET A 133 -6.06 -0.11 -5.62
C MET A 133 -5.87 0.53 -4.24
N ILE A 134 -4.76 1.24 -3.99
CA ILE A 134 -4.57 2.00 -2.72
C ILE A 134 -5.67 3.05 -2.59
N LEU A 135 -5.88 3.87 -3.61
CA LEU A 135 -6.89 4.94 -3.60
C LEU A 135 -8.29 4.37 -3.36
N ASP A 136 -8.66 3.33 -4.12
CA ASP A 136 -9.97 2.69 -4.01
C ASP A 136 -10.17 2.03 -2.65
N ALA A 137 -9.12 1.42 -2.05
CA ALA A 137 -9.17 0.83 -0.71
C ALA A 137 -9.35 1.90 0.38
N MET A 138 -8.66 3.02 0.28
CA MET A 138 -8.79 4.14 1.23
C MET A 138 -10.15 4.82 1.13
N ASP A 139 -10.69 4.97 -0.07
CA ASP A 139 -12.05 5.47 -0.30
C ASP A 139 -13.09 4.52 0.28
N ALA A 140 -12.94 3.20 0.04
CA ALA A 140 -13.81 2.17 0.60
C ALA A 140 -13.77 2.16 2.14
N LEU A 141 -12.58 2.32 2.74
CA LEU A 141 -12.39 2.40 4.19
C LEU A 141 -13.08 3.65 4.77
N THR A 142 -12.92 4.79 4.13
CA THR A 142 -13.50 6.06 4.58
C THR A 142 -15.03 6.02 4.54
N ALA A 143 -15.59 5.48 3.46
CA ALA A 143 -17.03 5.35 3.25
C ALA A 143 -17.65 4.13 3.93
N GLU A 144 -16.83 3.22 4.47
CA GLU A 144 -17.25 1.88 4.94
C GLU A 144 -18.08 1.13 3.87
N ASP A 145 -17.66 1.26 2.60
CA ASP A 145 -18.37 0.70 1.44
C ASP A 145 -17.86 -0.71 1.11
N GLU A 146 -18.65 -1.73 1.51
CA GLU A 146 -18.36 -3.14 1.24
C GLU A 146 -18.32 -3.46 -0.26
N ILE A 147 -19.13 -2.79 -1.08
CA ILE A 147 -19.15 -3.04 -2.53
C ILE A 147 -17.87 -2.51 -3.18
N ALA A 148 -17.42 -1.31 -2.76
CA ALA A 148 -16.15 -0.76 -3.19
C ALA A 148 -14.98 -1.65 -2.76
N ALA A 149 -14.97 -2.12 -1.50
CA ALA A 149 -13.96 -3.03 -0.98
C ALA A 149 -13.87 -4.34 -1.81
N ARG A 150 -14.99 -4.93 -2.19
CA ARG A 150 -15.01 -6.13 -3.06
C ARG A 150 -14.43 -5.86 -4.44
N ARG A 151 -14.60 -4.65 -4.99
CA ARG A 151 -13.96 -4.28 -6.27
C ARG A 151 -12.44 -4.22 -6.16
N VAL A 152 -11.90 -3.71 -5.05
CA VAL A 152 -10.45 -3.71 -4.79
C VAL A 152 -9.92 -5.15 -4.76
N ILE A 153 -10.56 -6.04 -4.00
CA ILE A 153 -10.17 -7.46 -3.91
C ILE A 153 -10.14 -8.11 -5.30
N THR A 154 -11.14 -7.83 -6.15
CA THR A 154 -11.17 -8.38 -7.52
C THR A 154 -10.14 -7.74 -8.45
N ALA A 155 -9.77 -6.47 -8.21
CA ALA A 155 -8.79 -5.76 -9.05
C ALA A 155 -7.38 -6.36 -8.95
N ASP A 156 -7.08 -7.05 -7.86
CA ASP A 156 -5.80 -7.73 -7.60
C ASP A 156 -5.45 -8.79 -8.66
N ASP A 157 -6.44 -9.50 -9.18
CA ASP A 157 -6.25 -10.47 -10.27
C ASP A 157 -5.51 -9.88 -11.48
N ALA A 158 -5.69 -8.58 -11.74
CA ALA A 158 -5.03 -7.90 -12.86
C ALA A 158 -3.57 -7.52 -12.56
N VAL A 159 -3.22 -7.29 -11.30
CA VAL A 159 -1.85 -7.06 -10.83
C VAL A 159 -1.08 -8.37 -10.86
N ASP A 160 -1.67 -9.44 -10.34
CA ASP A 160 -1.12 -10.80 -10.37
C ASP A 160 -0.85 -11.31 -11.81
N TYR A 161 -1.77 -11.05 -12.72
CA TYR A 161 -1.60 -11.38 -14.12
C TYR A 161 -0.39 -10.66 -14.71
N ASP A 162 -0.26 -9.35 -14.50
CA ASP A 162 0.87 -8.56 -15.01
C ASP A 162 2.19 -9.01 -14.39
N PHE A 163 2.22 -9.27 -13.06
CA PHE A 163 3.40 -9.83 -12.38
C PHE A 163 3.89 -11.10 -13.05
N ASN A 164 2.99 -12.06 -13.31
CA ASN A 164 3.36 -13.33 -13.93
C ASN A 164 3.82 -13.15 -15.39
N ALA A 165 3.19 -12.24 -16.15
CA ALA A 165 3.57 -11.94 -17.53
C ALA A 165 4.96 -11.30 -17.61
N ILE A 166 5.24 -10.29 -16.78
CA ILE A 166 6.54 -9.62 -16.75
C ILE A 166 7.63 -10.58 -16.28
N LYS A 167 7.38 -11.34 -15.23
CA LYS A 167 8.32 -12.38 -14.74
C LYS A 167 8.71 -13.36 -15.85
N HIS A 168 7.75 -13.79 -16.68
CA HIS A 168 8.03 -14.67 -17.81
C HIS A 168 8.89 -13.98 -18.87
N THR A 169 8.62 -12.72 -19.18
CA THR A 169 9.42 -11.90 -20.10
C THR A 169 10.87 -11.77 -19.61
N LEU A 170 11.08 -11.48 -18.33
CA LEU A 170 12.42 -11.38 -17.73
C LEU A 170 13.18 -12.72 -17.80
N ALA A 171 12.50 -13.84 -17.55
CA ALA A 171 13.10 -15.15 -17.68
C ALA A 171 13.56 -15.43 -19.13
N GLN A 172 12.80 -15.01 -20.14
CA GLN A 172 13.18 -15.12 -21.55
C GLN A 172 14.36 -14.21 -21.90
N GLU A 173 14.40 -12.98 -21.35
CA GLU A 173 15.54 -12.07 -21.53
C GLU A 173 16.84 -12.68 -21.00
N ILE A 174 16.82 -13.28 -19.79
CA ILE A 174 17.99 -13.94 -19.19
C ILE A 174 18.43 -15.14 -20.05
N ALA A 175 17.47 -15.93 -20.53
CA ALA A 175 17.78 -17.10 -21.37
C ALA A 175 18.40 -16.70 -22.73
N ALA A 176 17.99 -15.56 -23.29
CA ALA A 176 18.53 -15.05 -24.56
C ALA A 176 19.89 -14.35 -24.37
N ASP A 177 20.10 -13.67 -23.26
CA ASP A 177 21.34 -12.96 -22.94
C ASP A 177 21.61 -13.00 -21.42
N PRO A 178 22.45 -13.97 -20.97
CA PRO A 178 22.78 -14.09 -19.53
C PRO A 178 23.44 -12.85 -18.91
N ALA A 179 24.00 -11.94 -19.72
CA ALA A 179 24.58 -10.70 -19.19
C ALA A 179 23.52 -9.73 -18.63
N LYS A 180 22.25 -9.95 -18.94
CA LYS A 180 21.12 -9.14 -18.43
C LYS A 180 20.58 -9.62 -17.08
N VAL A 181 21.17 -10.65 -16.46
CA VAL A 181 20.62 -11.25 -15.24
C VAL A 181 20.42 -10.24 -14.12
N ASP A 182 21.40 -9.38 -13.84
CA ASP A 182 21.31 -8.40 -12.74
C ASP A 182 20.17 -7.39 -12.98
N ALA A 183 20.09 -6.84 -14.20
CA ALA A 183 19.02 -5.92 -14.59
C ALA A 183 17.61 -6.56 -14.54
N ALA A 184 17.53 -7.86 -14.87
CA ALA A 184 16.28 -8.61 -14.84
C ALA A 184 15.85 -8.91 -13.39
N LEU A 185 16.82 -9.24 -12.50
CA LEU A 185 16.55 -9.48 -11.08
C LEU A 185 16.11 -8.20 -10.36
N ASP A 186 16.74 -7.07 -10.66
CA ASP A 186 16.32 -5.77 -10.10
C ASP A 186 14.87 -5.44 -10.49
N LEU A 187 14.53 -5.58 -11.79
CA LEU A 187 13.17 -5.32 -12.23
C LEU A 187 12.18 -6.36 -11.67
N LEU A 188 12.61 -7.61 -11.45
CA LEU A 188 11.79 -8.61 -10.76
C LEU A 188 11.48 -8.19 -9.32
N MET A 189 12.44 -7.59 -8.61
CA MET A 189 12.20 -7.05 -7.27
C MET A 189 11.22 -5.89 -7.29
N VAL A 190 11.37 -4.96 -8.24
CA VAL A 190 10.40 -3.86 -8.43
C VAL A 190 8.98 -4.39 -8.60
N ILE A 191 8.75 -5.33 -9.54
CA ILE A 191 7.40 -5.86 -9.76
C ILE A 191 6.90 -6.69 -8.57
N LYS A 192 7.80 -7.31 -7.78
CA LYS A 192 7.39 -8.01 -6.56
C LYS A 192 6.93 -7.03 -5.47
N TYR A 193 7.57 -5.88 -5.33
CA TYR A 193 7.11 -4.86 -4.42
C TYR A 193 5.78 -4.24 -4.87
N LEU A 194 5.58 -4.07 -6.19
CA LEU A 194 4.30 -3.59 -6.73
C LEU A 194 3.16 -4.58 -6.47
N GLU A 195 3.40 -5.89 -6.60
CA GLU A 195 2.41 -6.92 -6.28
C GLU A 195 2.09 -6.88 -4.78
N ARG A 196 3.10 -6.76 -3.90
CA ARG A 196 2.86 -6.64 -2.45
C ARG A 196 2.07 -5.40 -2.07
N ILE A 197 2.24 -4.29 -2.77
CA ILE A 197 1.41 -3.10 -2.58
C ILE A 197 -0.07 -3.44 -2.88
N GLY A 198 -0.35 -4.18 -3.94
CA GLY A 198 -1.69 -4.70 -4.24
C GLY A 198 -2.24 -5.59 -3.13
N ASP A 199 -1.45 -6.56 -2.66
CA ASP A 199 -1.80 -7.44 -1.54
C ASP A 199 -2.21 -6.65 -0.28
N HIS A 200 -1.45 -5.59 0.07
CA HIS A 200 -1.77 -4.74 1.22
C HIS A 200 -3.04 -3.91 1.00
N ALA A 201 -3.31 -3.45 -0.22
CA ALA A 201 -4.58 -2.80 -0.55
C ALA A 201 -5.78 -3.76 -0.42
N VAL A 202 -5.61 -5.04 -0.80
CA VAL A 202 -6.60 -6.11 -0.55
C VAL A 202 -6.83 -6.29 0.94
N ASN A 203 -5.77 -6.36 1.76
CA ASN A 203 -5.92 -6.47 3.22
C ASN A 203 -6.74 -5.31 3.79
N VAL A 204 -6.47 -4.07 3.38
CA VAL A 204 -7.28 -2.89 3.79
C VAL A 204 -8.75 -3.10 3.41
N ALA A 205 -9.04 -3.54 2.19
CA ALA A 205 -10.41 -3.77 1.72
C ALA A 205 -11.12 -4.89 2.51
N GLU A 206 -10.42 -5.95 2.90
CA GLU A 206 -10.96 -7.01 3.76
C GLU A 206 -11.33 -6.48 5.16
N TRP A 207 -10.53 -5.55 5.71
CA TRP A 207 -10.85 -4.90 6.98
C TRP A 207 -12.07 -3.97 6.89
N VAL A 208 -12.37 -3.38 5.74
CA VAL A 208 -13.63 -2.66 5.50
C VAL A 208 -14.83 -3.59 5.70
N GLN A 209 -14.77 -4.81 5.17
CA GLN A 209 -15.82 -5.81 5.36
C GLN A 209 -16.00 -6.18 6.84
N PHE A 210 -14.89 -6.31 7.59
CA PHE A 210 -14.92 -6.57 9.03
C PHE A 210 -15.62 -5.46 9.82
N VAL A 211 -15.35 -4.20 9.55
CA VAL A 211 -16.03 -3.07 10.24
C VAL A 211 -17.55 -3.22 10.15
N ARG A 212 -18.07 -3.56 8.98
CA ARG A 212 -19.50 -3.69 8.71
C ARG A 212 -20.11 -4.95 9.28
N THR A 213 -19.48 -6.08 9.07
CA THR A 213 -20.06 -7.40 9.33
C THR A 213 -19.60 -8.07 10.63
N GLY A 214 -18.45 -7.65 11.16
CA GLY A 214 -17.75 -8.34 12.25
C GLY A 214 -17.08 -9.66 11.81
N ARG A 215 -17.00 -9.92 10.48
CA ARG A 215 -16.35 -11.08 9.89
C ARG A 215 -15.12 -10.66 9.11
N TYR A 216 -14.01 -11.36 9.31
CA TYR A 216 -12.79 -11.19 8.55
C TYR A 216 -12.51 -12.49 7.80
N LYS A 217 -12.33 -12.43 6.47
CA LYS A 217 -12.12 -13.61 5.60
C LYS A 217 -13.17 -14.71 5.84
N ASP A 218 -14.45 -14.32 5.93
CA ASP A 218 -15.60 -15.19 6.22
C ASP A 218 -15.63 -15.84 7.61
N GLU A 219 -14.65 -15.58 8.48
CA GLU A 219 -14.63 -16.04 9.86
C GLU A 219 -15.15 -14.97 10.82
N SER A 220 -15.99 -15.38 11.80
CA SER A 220 -16.43 -14.48 12.88
C SER A 220 -15.27 -14.28 13.86
N MET A 221 -14.91 -13.01 14.11
CA MET A 221 -13.84 -12.66 15.04
C MET A 221 -14.31 -12.51 16.50
N PHE A 222 -15.64 -12.45 16.73
CA PHE A 222 -16.28 -12.34 18.04
C PHE A 222 -17.53 -13.19 18.14
#